data_91004ae541693eb7cb4453e4c052bea6
#
_entry.id   91004ae541693eb7cb4453e4c052bea6
#
_cell.length_a   1.000
_cell.length_b   1.000
_cell.length_c   1.000
_cell.angle_alpha   90.00
_cell.angle_beta   90.00
_cell.angle_gamma   90.00
#
_symmetry.space_group_name_H-M   'P 1'
#
loop_
_entity.id
_entity.type
_entity.pdbx_description
1 polymer ?
#
loop_
_entity_poly.entity_id
_entity_poly.type
_entity_poly.pdbx_seq_one_letter_code
_entity_poly.pdbx_strand_id
1 'polypeptide(L)'
;MAEPQLVLCNKKDLSLLTEFSCLWTAYIDELSEYSERLRDEPVTEGEIISMWCNPDIELFLVLLGEKTIGFLLIGINRNKHECSDWFIGEFYIAKNYQGQGIGKKVIGNLLKKEKGSYCLFILHKNHKALCFWDKVFTANKYINTTERFFCGHTPDDCYFKMYEPVDDVL
;
A
#
# COMPACT_ATOMS: atom_id res chain seq x y z
N MET A 1 -11.87 14.24 -16.71
CA MET A 1 -11.90 13.04 -15.86
C MET A 1 -11.72 13.47 -14.42
N ALA A 2 -12.48 12.89 -13.47
CA ALA A 2 -12.31 13.18 -12.05
C ALA A 2 -10.88 12.83 -11.60
N GLU A 3 -10.30 13.66 -10.72
CA GLU A 3 -8.99 13.38 -10.13
C GLU A 3 -9.15 12.43 -8.94
N PRO A 4 -8.29 11.42 -8.82
CA PRO A 4 -8.34 10.51 -7.68
C PRO A 4 -7.90 11.25 -6.40
N GLN A 5 -8.60 10.98 -5.30
CA GLN A 5 -8.35 11.58 -4.00
C GLN A 5 -8.06 10.50 -2.96
N LEU A 6 -7.12 10.78 -2.04
CA LEU A 6 -6.93 10.01 -0.82
C LEU A 6 -7.71 10.69 0.30
N VAL A 7 -8.62 9.95 0.91
CA VAL A 7 -9.44 10.43 2.03
C VAL A 7 -9.17 9.56 3.25
N LEU A 8 -8.69 10.19 4.32
CA LEU A 8 -8.47 9.49 5.59
C LEU A 8 -9.79 8.92 6.11
N CYS A 9 -9.82 7.64 6.35
CA CYS A 9 -11.01 6.93 6.77
C CYS A 9 -11.36 7.26 8.23
N ASN A 10 -12.60 7.67 8.46
CA ASN A 10 -13.14 7.75 9.81
C ASN A 10 -13.52 6.34 10.28
N LYS A 11 -12.65 5.70 11.04
CA LYS A 11 -12.84 4.33 11.55
C LYS A 11 -14.05 4.15 12.49
N LYS A 12 -14.73 5.24 12.88
CA LYS A 12 -16.00 5.19 13.63
C LYS A 12 -17.21 5.02 12.71
N ASP A 13 -17.03 5.25 11.41
CA ASP A 13 -18.09 5.07 10.42
C ASP A 13 -18.08 3.61 9.91
N LEU A 14 -18.98 2.82 10.47
CA LEU A 14 -19.09 1.39 10.12
C LEU A 14 -19.57 1.14 8.68
N SER A 15 -20.17 2.13 8.01
CA SER A 15 -20.53 1.97 6.59
C SER A 15 -19.27 1.83 5.72
N LEU A 16 -18.21 2.55 6.07
CA LEU A 16 -16.91 2.48 5.40
C LEU A 16 -16.19 1.15 5.65
N LEU A 17 -16.44 0.48 6.78
CA LEU A 17 -15.91 -0.85 7.05
C LEU A 17 -16.41 -1.86 6.01
N THR A 18 -17.68 -1.80 5.62
CA THR A 18 -18.24 -2.69 4.60
C THR A 18 -17.58 -2.46 3.25
N GLU A 19 -17.41 -1.20 2.83
CA GLU A 19 -16.72 -0.86 1.59
C GLU A 19 -15.25 -1.34 1.61
N PHE A 20 -14.55 -1.09 2.70
CA PHE A 20 -13.18 -1.55 2.88
C PHE A 20 -13.10 -3.07 2.84
N SER A 21 -13.99 -3.79 3.51
CA SER A 21 -14.01 -5.26 3.53
C SER A 21 -14.17 -5.85 2.12
N CYS A 22 -15.05 -5.29 1.29
CA CYS A 22 -15.20 -5.70 -0.10
C CYS A 22 -13.91 -5.48 -0.91
N LEU A 23 -13.27 -4.32 -0.76
CA LEU A 23 -12.02 -4.01 -1.45
C LEU A 23 -10.88 -4.88 -0.92
N TRP A 24 -10.84 -5.16 0.37
CA TRP A 24 -9.83 -6.02 0.99
C TRP A 24 -9.93 -7.45 0.47
N THR A 25 -11.14 -8.02 0.41
CA THR A 25 -11.36 -9.36 -0.15
C THR A 25 -10.85 -9.43 -1.59
N ALA A 26 -11.23 -8.45 -2.43
CA ALA A 26 -10.78 -8.41 -3.82
C ALA A 26 -9.25 -8.25 -3.95
N TYR A 27 -8.62 -7.52 -3.03
CA TYR A 27 -7.17 -7.37 -2.96
C TYR A 27 -6.48 -8.68 -2.61
N ILE A 28 -6.98 -9.40 -1.60
CA ILE A 28 -6.41 -10.69 -1.19
C ILE A 28 -6.60 -11.75 -2.27
N ASP A 29 -7.75 -11.76 -2.95
CA ASP A 29 -7.97 -12.64 -4.10
C ASP A 29 -6.91 -12.40 -5.20
N GLU A 30 -6.58 -11.14 -5.50
CA GLU A 30 -5.53 -10.79 -6.46
C GLU A 30 -4.13 -11.17 -5.96
N LEU A 31 -3.83 -10.97 -4.67
CA LEU A 31 -2.54 -11.37 -4.07
C LEU A 31 -2.36 -12.88 -4.01
N SER A 32 -3.43 -13.65 -3.88
CA SER A 32 -3.37 -15.11 -3.85
C SER A 32 -2.78 -15.73 -5.12
N GLU A 33 -2.75 -14.96 -6.23
CA GLU A 33 -2.03 -15.37 -7.45
C GLU A 33 -0.51 -15.48 -7.22
N TYR A 34 0.02 -14.77 -6.21
CA TYR A 34 1.47 -14.67 -5.92
C TYR A 34 1.88 -15.32 -4.61
N SER A 35 0.94 -15.79 -3.78
CA SER A 35 1.15 -16.33 -2.45
C SER A 35 0.36 -17.62 -2.25
N GLU A 36 1.06 -18.72 -1.97
CA GLU A 36 0.41 -20.00 -1.66
C GLU A 36 -0.34 -19.92 -0.33
N ARG A 37 0.23 -19.23 0.66
CA ARG A 37 -0.43 -19.03 1.95
C ARG A 37 -1.79 -18.33 1.82
N LEU A 38 -1.85 -17.22 1.07
CA LEU A 38 -3.11 -16.48 0.90
C LEU A 38 -4.15 -17.26 0.10
N ARG A 39 -3.71 -18.23 -0.71
CA ARG A 39 -4.60 -19.14 -1.42
C ARG A 39 -5.20 -20.21 -0.51
N ASP A 40 -4.39 -20.72 0.41
CA ASP A 40 -4.77 -21.85 1.26
C ASP A 40 -5.43 -21.40 2.57
N GLU A 41 -5.12 -20.18 3.03
CA GLU A 41 -5.65 -19.59 4.25
C GLU A 41 -6.44 -18.31 3.93
N PRO A 42 -7.74 -18.41 3.67
CA PRO A 42 -8.55 -17.24 3.36
C PRO A 42 -8.62 -16.27 4.55
N VAL A 43 -8.55 -14.97 4.26
CA VAL A 43 -8.63 -13.92 5.28
C VAL A 43 -9.98 -13.98 5.99
N THR A 44 -9.94 -13.94 7.29
CA THR A 44 -11.12 -13.96 8.15
C THR A 44 -11.67 -12.55 8.40
N GLU A 45 -12.96 -12.46 8.71
CA GLU A 45 -13.58 -11.19 9.13
C GLU A 45 -12.87 -10.60 10.37
N GLY A 46 -12.43 -11.45 11.30
CA GLY A 46 -11.68 -11.02 12.49
C GLY A 46 -10.37 -10.34 12.17
N GLU A 47 -9.65 -10.77 11.14
CA GLU A 47 -8.41 -10.12 10.69
C GLU A 47 -8.69 -8.75 10.06
N ILE A 48 -9.76 -8.63 9.27
CA ILE A 48 -10.19 -7.35 8.69
C ILE A 48 -10.55 -6.35 9.80
N ILE A 49 -11.33 -6.78 10.80
CA ILE A 49 -11.71 -5.95 11.95
C ILE A 49 -10.48 -5.57 12.77
N SER A 50 -9.56 -6.50 13.02
CA SER A 50 -8.32 -6.23 13.74
C SER A 50 -7.49 -5.15 13.07
N MET A 51 -7.37 -5.21 11.75
CA MET A 51 -6.66 -4.20 10.96
C MET A 51 -7.40 -2.85 10.97
N TRP A 52 -8.72 -2.87 10.81
CA TRP A 52 -9.56 -1.67 10.89
C TRP A 52 -9.40 -0.96 12.23
N CYS A 53 -9.38 -1.71 13.34
CA CYS A 53 -9.26 -1.16 14.68
C CYS A 53 -7.83 -0.79 15.10
N ASN A 54 -6.80 -1.17 14.33
CA ASN A 54 -5.41 -0.91 14.68
C ASN A 54 -5.11 0.60 14.72
N PRO A 55 -4.71 1.16 15.88
CA PRO A 55 -4.44 2.60 16.02
C PRO A 55 -3.12 3.04 15.35
N ASP A 56 -2.22 2.10 15.06
CA ASP A 56 -0.91 2.38 14.46
C ASP A 56 -0.95 2.38 12.93
N ILE A 57 -2.12 2.11 12.35
CA ILE A 57 -2.35 2.11 10.91
C ILE A 57 -3.35 3.22 10.55
N GLU A 58 -2.95 4.10 9.66
CA GLU A 58 -3.86 5.01 8.97
C GLU A 58 -4.40 4.35 7.70
N LEU A 59 -5.72 4.28 7.61
CA LEU A 59 -6.43 3.80 6.43
C LEU A 59 -6.93 4.98 5.62
N PHE A 60 -6.53 5.04 4.36
CA PHE A 60 -7.08 5.97 3.38
C PHE A 60 -7.89 5.20 2.35
N LEU A 61 -9.05 5.77 1.99
CA LEU A 61 -9.82 5.31 0.83
C LEU A 61 -9.41 6.12 -0.40
N VAL A 62 -9.35 5.45 -1.54
CA VAL A 62 -9.12 6.10 -2.84
C VAL A 62 -10.46 6.33 -3.50
N LEU A 63 -10.82 7.61 -3.68
CA LEU A 63 -12.05 8.02 -4.33
C LEU A 63 -11.79 8.52 -5.76
N LEU A 64 -12.69 8.18 -6.67
CA LEU A 64 -12.77 8.76 -8.01
C LEU A 64 -14.18 9.33 -8.21
N GLY A 65 -14.31 10.65 -8.04
CA GLY A 65 -15.61 11.27 -7.81
C GLY A 65 -16.21 10.81 -6.49
N GLU A 66 -17.43 10.30 -6.50
CA GLU A 66 -18.11 9.76 -5.30
C GLU A 66 -17.87 8.26 -5.07
N LYS A 67 -17.11 7.61 -5.95
CA LYS A 67 -16.91 6.17 -5.92
C LYS A 67 -15.61 5.80 -5.23
N THR A 68 -15.68 4.93 -4.24
CA THR A 68 -14.52 4.29 -3.63
C THR A 68 -13.99 3.20 -4.57
N ILE A 69 -12.73 3.33 -4.97
CA ILE A 69 -12.09 2.48 -5.97
C ILE A 69 -10.81 1.79 -5.47
N GLY A 70 -10.44 1.99 -4.22
CA GLY A 70 -9.22 1.41 -3.66
C GLY A 70 -8.96 1.89 -2.24
N PHE A 71 -7.84 1.47 -1.70
CA PHE A 71 -7.38 1.88 -0.37
C PHE A 71 -5.86 1.93 -0.28
N LEU A 72 -5.38 2.60 0.77
CA LEU A 72 -3.98 2.66 1.15
C LEU A 72 -3.88 2.53 2.68
N LEU A 73 -3.05 1.60 3.15
CA LEU A 73 -2.69 1.47 4.56
C LEU A 73 -1.28 2.03 4.77
N ILE A 74 -1.15 2.98 5.69
CA ILE A 74 0.13 3.55 6.09
C ILE A 74 0.32 3.35 7.58
N GLY A 75 1.43 2.74 7.96
CA GLY A 75 1.93 2.70 9.32
C GLY A 75 2.85 3.90 9.56
N ILE A 76 2.64 4.59 10.69
CA ILE A 76 3.62 5.55 11.19
C ILE A 76 4.67 4.75 11.95
N ASN A 77 5.91 4.79 11.48
CA ASN A 77 7.00 4.09 12.17
C ASN A 77 7.35 4.83 13.48
N ARG A 78 6.58 4.56 14.55
CA ARG A 78 6.81 5.14 15.88
C ARG A 78 8.04 4.56 16.56
N ASN A 79 8.47 3.38 16.14
CA ASN A 79 9.69 2.73 16.62
C ASN A 79 10.81 3.05 15.63
N LYS A 80 11.56 4.11 15.88
CA LYS A 80 12.74 4.58 15.10
C LYS A 80 13.85 3.52 14.88
N HIS A 81 13.58 2.25 15.10
CA HIS A 81 14.52 1.13 14.87
C HIS A 81 14.53 0.63 13.43
N GLU A 82 13.52 0.96 12.64
CA GLU A 82 13.51 0.72 11.20
C GLU A 82 13.67 2.07 10.51
N CYS A 83 14.68 2.19 9.70
CA CYS A 83 15.28 3.41 9.17
C CYS A 83 14.40 4.27 8.25
N SER A 84 13.07 4.17 8.27
CA SER A 84 12.15 4.96 7.42
C SER A 84 11.12 5.74 8.24
N ASP A 85 10.66 6.88 7.72
CA ASP A 85 9.62 7.70 8.36
C ASP A 85 8.24 7.07 8.19
N TRP A 86 7.99 6.42 7.04
CA TRP A 86 6.71 5.88 6.64
C TRP A 86 6.83 4.41 6.22
N PHE A 87 5.86 3.61 6.63
CA PHE A 87 5.69 2.24 6.17
C PHE A 87 4.41 2.14 5.33
N ILE A 88 4.53 1.81 4.04
CA ILE A 88 3.39 1.48 3.22
C ILE A 88 3.07 0.00 3.45
N GLY A 89 2.00 -0.26 4.20
CA GLY A 89 1.53 -1.61 4.48
C GLY A 89 0.91 -2.22 3.23
N GLU A 90 -0.21 -1.67 2.79
CA GLU A 90 -0.96 -2.20 1.66
C GLU A 90 -1.48 -1.08 0.77
N PHE A 91 -1.51 -1.33 -0.54
CA PHE A 91 -2.09 -0.41 -1.53
C PHE A 91 -2.83 -1.18 -2.61
N TYR A 92 -4.08 -0.82 -2.83
CA TYR A 92 -4.91 -1.46 -3.83
C TYR A 92 -5.75 -0.45 -4.62
N ILE A 93 -5.83 -0.68 -5.92
CA ILE A 93 -6.81 -0.05 -6.82
C ILE A 93 -7.60 -1.18 -7.46
N ALA A 94 -8.92 -1.12 -7.38
CA ALA A 94 -9.81 -2.15 -7.92
C ALA A 94 -9.53 -2.41 -9.41
N LYS A 95 -9.58 -3.68 -9.79
CA LYS A 95 -9.11 -4.21 -11.08
C LYS A 95 -9.58 -3.42 -12.31
N ASN A 96 -10.84 -2.99 -12.29
CA ASN A 96 -11.44 -2.21 -13.39
C ASN A 96 -10.85 -0.79 -13.54
N TYR A 97 -10.08 -0.31 -12.57
CA TYR A 97 -9.45 1.00 -12.54
C TYR A 97 -7.92 0.94 -12.65
N GLN A 98 -7.36 -0.28 -12.67
CA GLN A 98 -5.92 -0.49 -12.88
C GLN A 98 -5.52 -0.15 -14.32
N GLY A 99 -4.21 0.06 -14.55
CA GLY A 99 -3.67 0.37 -15.88
C GLY A 99 -3.96 1.79 -16.39
N GLN A 100 -4.77 2.59 -15.69
CA GLN A 100 -5.20 3.94 -16.11
C GLN A 100 -4.35 5.06 -15.48
N GLY A 101 -3.24 4.72 -14.83
CA GLY A 101 -2.36 5.69 -14.18
C GLY A 101 -2.86 6.23 -12.83
N ILE A 102 -4.02 5.77 -12.34
CA ILE A 102 -4.64 6.24 -11.09
C ILE A 102 -3.69 6.01 -9.91
N GLY A 103 -3.16 4.81 -9.76
CA GLY A 103 -2.22 4.49 -8.67
C GLY A 103 -0.99 5.40 -8.65
N LYS A 104 -0.43 5.70 -9.83
CA LYS A 104 0.70 6.66 -9.95
C LYS A 104 0.34 8.05 -9.45
N LYS A 105 -0.86 8.55 -9.79
CA LYS A 105 -1.33 9.86 -9.34
C LYS A 105 -1.54 9.89 -7.83
N VAL A 106 -2.20 8.85 -7.28
CA VAL A 106 -2.47 8.73 -5.85
C VAL A 106 -1.18 8.73 -5.04
N ILE A 107 -0.25 7.84 -5.35
CA ILE A 107 1.02 7.76 -4.63
C ILE A 107 1.89 8.99 -4.90
N GLY A 108 1.93 9.50 -6.13
CA GLY A 108 2.66 10.75 -6.43
C GLY A 108 2.15 11.95 -5.62
N ASN A 109 0.85 12.06 -5.38
CA ASN A 109 0.27 13.10 -4.53
C ASN A 109 0.63 12.90 -3.06
N LEU A 110 0.62 11.64 -2.58
CA LEU A 110 1.08 11.29 -1.24
C LEU A 110 2.54 11.74 -1.03
N LEU A 111 3.45 11.33 -1.90
CA LEU A 111 4.89 11.64 -1.81
C LEU A 111 5.20 13.15 -1.86
N LYS A 112 4.34 13.94 -2.48
CA LYS A 112 4.45 15.41 -2.47
C LYS A 112 4.00 16.02 -1.15
N LYS A 113 2.99 15.44 -0.52
CA LYS A 113 2.39 15.95 0.72
C LYS A 113 3.18 15.48 1.95
N GLU A 114 3.42 14.20 2.04
CA GLU A 114 4.12 13.58 3.16
C GLU A 114 5.59 13.35 2.76
N LYS A 115 6.47 14.21 3.27
CA LYS A 115 7.90 14.11 2.99
C LYS A 115 8.56 13.09 3.92
N GLY A 116 9.68 12.52 3.48
CA GLY A 116 10.46 11.56 4.26
C GLY A 116 10.76 10.28 3.48
N SER A 117 11.40 9.35 4.14
CA SER A 117 11.73 8.03 3.62
C SER A 117 10.54 7.07 3.73
N TYR A 118 10.45 6.15 2.79
CA TYR A 118 9.37 5.14 2.74
C TYR A 118 9.94 3.74 2.69
N CYS A 119 9.33 2.81 3.41
CA CYS A 119 9.61 1.39 3.21
C CYS A 119 8.34 0.59 2.96
N LEU A 120 8.50 -0.56 2.32
CA LEU A 120 7.41 -1.49 2.00
C LEU A 120 7.94 -2.90 1.74
N PHE A 121 7.04 -3.89 1.86
CA PHE A 121 7.28 -5.26 1.45
C PHE A 121 6.52 -5.58 0.18
N ILE A 122 7.13 -6.34 -0.73
CA ILE A 122 6.52 -6.76 -1.99
C ILE A 122 6.76 -8.25 -2.18
N LEU A 123 5.70 -9.03 -2.41
CA LEU A 123 5.82 -10.45 -2.77
C LEU A 123 6.71 -10.60 -3.99
N HIS A 124 7.73 -11.46 -3.92
CA HIS A 124 8.76 -11.55 -4.97
C HIS A 124 8.19 -11.97 -6.33
N LYS A 125 7.12 -12.77 -6.36
CA LYS A 125 6.42 -13.18 -7.58
C LYS A 125 5.57 -12.06 -8.18
N ASN A 126 5.27 -10.99 -7.42
CA ASN A 126 4.45 -9.88 -7.89
C ASN A 126 5.28 -8.84 -8.67
N HIS A 127 5.73 -9.23 -9.86
CA HIS A 127 6.53 -8.36 -10.74
C HIS A 127 5.80 -7.07 -11.14
N LYS A 128 4.46 -7.08 -11.19
CA LYS A 128 3.67 -5.87 -11.47
C LYS A 128 3.85 -4.83 -10.36
N ALA A 129 3.76 -5.26 -9.10
CA ALA A 129 3.98 -4.39 -7.95
C ALA A 129 5.43 -3.91 -7.88
N LEU A 130 6.42 -4.79 -8.10
CA LEU A 130 7.83 -4.40 -8.15
C LEU A 130 8.06 -3.27 -9.17
N CYS A 131 7.61 -3.46 -10.41
CA CYS A 131 7.73 -2.43 -11.45
C CYS A 131 6.93 -1.15 -11.15
N PHE A 132 5.77 -1.26 -10.50
CA PHE A 132 4.95 -0.12 -10.14
C PHE A 132 5.67 0.77 -9.12
N TRP A 133 6.15 0.18 -8.04
CA TRP A 133 6.78 0.91 -6.95
C TRP A 133 8.08 1.59 -7.41
N ASP A 134 8.96 0.87 -8.09
CA ASP A 134 10.20 1.45 -8.61
C ASP A 134 9.91 2.64 -9.55
N LYS A 135 8.92 2.50 -10.45
CA LYS A 135 8.56 3.59 -11.38
C LYS A 135 7.95 4.79 -10.68
N VAL A 136 7.08 4.59 -9.69
CA VAL A 136 6.40 5.72 -9.02
C VAL A 136 7.36 6.49 -8.12
N PHE A 137 8.23 5.80 -7.39
CA PHE A 137 9.24 6.44 -6.55
C PHE A 137 10.26 7.20 -7.41
N THR A 138 10.83 6.57 -8.43
CA THR A 138 11.78 7.23 -9.33
C THR A 138 11.17 8.47 -10.00
N ALA A 139 9.92 8.39 -10.46
CA ALA A 139 9.23 9.53 -11.10
C ALA A 139 8.98 10.70 -10.13
N ASN A 140 9.05 10.49 -8.82
CA ASN A 140 8.89 11.50 -7.79
C ASN A 140 10.22 11.86 -7.08
N LYS A 141 11.36 11.59 -7.71
CA LYS A 141 12.71 11.88 -7.21
C LYS A 141 13.05 11.14 -5.92
N TYR A 142 12.69 9.87 -5.82
CA TYR A 142 13.15 8.96 -4.79
C TYR A 142 14.09 7.92 -5.39
N ILE A 143 15.06 7.49 -4.61
CA ILE A 143 15.97 6.39 -4.94
C ILE A 143 15.77 5.21 -3.99
N ASN A 144 15.91 4.01 -4.49
CA ASN A 144 15.95 2.81 -3.67
C ASN A 144 17.32 2.72 -2.99
N THR A 145 17.36 2.89 -1.67
CA THR A 145 18.59 2.88 -0.87
C THR A 145 18.84 1.54 -0.19
N THR A 146 17.80 0.73 -0.01
CA THR A 146 17.91 -0.57 0.62
C THR A 146 16.98 -1.56 -0.07
N GLU A 147 17.54 -2.68 -0.51
CA GLU A 147 16.78 -3.83 -1.00
C GLU A 147 17.28 -5.09 -0.29
N ARG A 148 16.36 -5.80 0.38
CA ARG A 148 16.64 -7.07 1.05
C ARG A 148 15.63 -8.11 0.60
N PHE A 149 16.10 -9.30 0.30
CA PHE A 149 15.25 -10.43 -0.02
C PHE A 149 15.10 -11.32 1.22
N PHE A 150 13.86 -11.56 1.61
CA PHE A 150 13.52 -12.47 2.70
C PHE A 150 12.99 -13.77 2.12
N CYS A 151 13.74 -14.85 2.36
CA CYS A 151 13.44 -16.20 1.90
C CYS A 151 13.30 -17.12 3.12
N GLY A 152 12.21 -17.87 3.21
CA GLY A 152 12.04 -18.94 4.18
C GLY A 152 11.79 -18.53 5.63
N HIS A 153 11.64 -17.25 5.95
CA HIS A 153 11.34 -16.75 7.30
C HIS A 153 9.89 -16.26 7.43
N THR A 154 9.23 -16.03 6.32
CA THR A 154 7.80 -15.75 6.22
C THR A 154 7.18 -16.84 5.34
N PRO A 155 5.85 -17.08 5.42
CA PRO A 155 5.17 -18.02 4.53
C PRO A 155 5.38 -17.71 3.04
N ASP A 156 5.74 -16.47 2.71
CA ASP A 156 5.98 -15.99 1.36
C ASP A 156 7.31 -15.25 1.25
N ASP A 157 8.06 -15.56 0.20
CA ASP A 157 9.26 -14.81 -0.13
C ASP A 157 8.89 -13.38 -0.55
N CYS A 158 9.58 -12.39 -0.02
CA CYS A 158 9.32 -10.98 -0.34
C CYS A 158 10.59 -10.14 -0.42
N TYR A 159 10.49 -9.03 -1.14
CA TYR A 159 11.45 -7.94 -1.10
C TYR A 159 11.03 -6.90 -0.08
N PHE A 160 11.93 -6.53 0.82
CA PHE A 160 11.86 -5.27 1.55
C PHE A 160 12.60 -4.21 0.73
N LYS A 161 11.94 -3.09 0.49
CA LYS A 161 12.54 -1.94 -0.20
C LYS A 161 12.39 -0.68 0.62
N MET A 162 13.43 0.15 0.62
CA MET A 162 13.40 1.47 1.20
C MET A 162 13.75 2.53 0.15
N TYR A 163 12.96 3.60 0.13
CA TYR A 163 13.11 4.71 -0.79
C TYR A 163 13.33 6.00 -0.02
N GLU A 164 14.35 6.74 -0.42
CA GLU A 164 14.69 8.04 0.15
C GLU A 164 14.55 9.14 -0.89
N PRO A 165 14.09 10.34 -0.49
CA PRO A 165 14.06 11.46 -1.41
C PRO A 165 15.48 11.81 -1.86
N VAL A 166 15.62 12.12 -3.13
CA VAL A 166 16.87 12.71 -3.65
C VAL A 166 16.86 14.17 -3.18
N ASP A 167 17.81 14.53 -2.34
CA ASP A 167 18.02 15.93 -1.98
C ASP A 167 18.27 16.72 -3.26
N ASP A 168 17.48 17.77 -3.49
CA ASP A 168 17.82 18.74 -4.53
C ASP A 168 19.13 19.40 -4.07
N VAL A 169 20.26 18.90 -4.57
CA VAL A 169 21.56 19.55 -4.37
C VAL A 169 21.43 20.95 -4.97
N LEU A 170 21.35 21.93 -4.07
CA LEU A 170 21.34 23.36 -4.40
C LEU A 170 22.61 23.76 -5.16
#